data_4de688ed86322730072c90a30408fae0
#
_entry.id   4de688ed86322730072c90a30408fae0
#
_cell.length_a   1.000
_cell.length_b   1.000
_cell.length_c   1.000
_cell.angle_alpha   90.00
_cell.angle_beta   90.00
_cell.angle_gamma   90.00
#
_symmetry.space_group_name_H-M   'P 1'
#
loop_
_entity.id
_entity.type
_entity.pdbx_description
1 polymer ?
#
loop_
_entity_poly.entity_id
_entity_poly.type
_entity_poly.pdbx_seq_one_letter_code
_entity_poly.pdbx_strand_id
1 'polypeptide(L)'
;MRVGQKGTVRRVWAARGSRPRAPRAMGFKWTYVFGAVCPERGAAAGLVLPLATAETMALHLEEISRQVAPDAHAVVVLDQAGYHGAKALAGRIPANLSLLPLPPYSPELNPMELVWEDLRRRDLANRVFADLGEVIDACCRAWTKLVADTARLVPLTDFAWARPNPTTS
;
A
#
# COMPACT_ATOMS: atom_id res chain seq x y z
N MET A 1 0.69 -4.57 2.03
CA MET A 1 0.85 -4.49 3.52
C MET A 1 -0.09 -5.48 4.20
N ARG A 2 0.38 -6.23 5.23
CA ARG A 2 -0.48 -7.11 6.06
C ARG A 2 -1.02 -6.35 7.27
N VAL A 3 -2.32 -6.46 7.54
CA VAL A 3 -3.01 -5.86 8.68
C VAL A 3 -3.83 -6.93 9.40
N GLY A 4 -3.77 -7.00 10.71
CA GLY A 4 -4.45 -8.01 11.51
C GLY A 4 -5.23 -7.44 12.68
N GLN A 5 -6.10 -8.27 13.27
CA GLN A 5 -6.84 -7.93 14.50
C GLN A 5 -5.90 -7.58 15.66
N LYS A 6 -4.73 -8.22 15.73
CA LYS A 6 -3.70 -7.88 16.71
C LYS A 6 -3.06 -6.55 16.32
N GLY A 7 -3.71 -5.46 16.70
CA GLY A 7 -3.32 -4.10 16.37
C GLY A 7 -1.88 -3.76 16.78
N THR A 8 -1.29 -2.80 16.10
CA THR A 8 0.03 -2.26 16.45
C THR A 8 -0.13 -1.24 17.57
N VAL A 9 0.51 -1.49 18.71
CA VAL A 9 0.57 -0.53 19.81
C VAL A 9 1.73 0.42 19.56
N ARG A 10 1.45 1.72 19.51
CA ARG A 10 2.44 2.79 19.36
C ARG A 10 2.43 3.72 20.56
N ARG A 11 3.57 4.33 20.84
CA ARG A 11 3.69 5.38 21.85
C ARG A 11 2.83 6.58 21.47
N VAL A 12 2.13 7.12 22.46
CA VAL A 12 1.35 8.36 22.34
C VAL A 12 1.90 9.41 23.30
N TRP A 13 1.77 10.66 22.95
CA TRP A 13 2.05 11.75 23.89
C TRP A 13 0.99 11.75 24.98
N ALA A 14 1.43 11.87 26.23
CA ALA A 14 0.56 11.87 27.38
C ALA A 14 1.15 12.76 28.48
N ALA A 15 0.35 13.18 29.44
CA ALA A 15 0.81 13.96 30.57
C ALA A 15 1.93 13.23 31.32
N ARG A 16 2.94 13.97 31.80
CA ARG A 16 4.05 13.42 32.57
C ARG A 16 3.53 12.64 33.78
N GLY A 17 4.03 11.42 33.96
CA GLY A 17 3.60 10.53 35.05
C GLY A 17 2.36 9.68 34.72
N SER A 18 1.67 9.93 33.60
CA SER A 18 0.57 9.08 33.16
C SER A 18 1.09 7.84 32.40
N ARG A 19 0.33 6.73 32.49
CA ARG A 19 0.54 5.50 31.71
C ARG A 19 -0.71 5.22 30.85
N PRO A 20 -0.82 5.79 29.65
CA PRO A 20 -1.94 5.48 28.77
C PRO A 20 -2.00 3.98 28.51
N ARG A 21 -3.16 3.37 28.69
CA ARG A 21 -3.40 1.97 28.39
C ARG A 21 -3.87 1.88 26.95
N ALA A 22 -3.17 1.09 26.12
CA ALA A 22 -3.66 0.72 24.79
C ALA A 22 -4.32 -0.66 24.89
N PRO A 23 -5.61 -0.79 24.57
CA PRO A 23 -6.26 -2.08 24.48
C PRO A 23 -5.64 -2.89 23.35
N ARG A 24 -5.56 -4.22 23.51
CA ARG A 24 -4.98 -5.13 22.53
C ARG A 24 -5.94 -6.26 22.24
N ALA A 25 -6.33 -6.42 20.98
CA ALA A 25 -7.08 -7.59 20.56
C ALA A 25 -6.14 -8.82 20.49
N MET A 26 -6.67 -9.99 20.85
CA MET A 26 -5.95 -11.27 20.83
C MET A 26 -6.26 -12.10 19.55
N GLY A 27 -7.01 -11.54 18.62
CA GLY A 27 -7.37 -12.21 17.37
C GLY A 27 -6.17 -12.43 16.44
N PHE A 28 -6.20 -13.55 15.69
CA PHE A 28 -5.12 -13.96 14.79
C PHE A 28 -5.47 -13.83 13.31
N LYS A 29 -6.63 -13.26 12.97
CA LYS A 29 -7.05 -13.06 11.58
C LYS A 29 -6.38 -11.81 11.00
N TRP A 30 -6.08 -11.85 9.71
CA TRP A 30 -5.45 -10.72 8.98
C TRP A 30 -5.99 -10.62 7.57
N THR A 31 -5.76 -9.47 6.97
CA THR A 31 -6.01 -9.15 5.57
C THR A 31 -4.78 -8.47 4.96
N TYR A 32 -4.78 -8.31 3.66
CA TYR A 32 -3.70 -7.66 2.92
C TYR A 32 -4.22 -6.43 2.19
N VAL A 33 -3.54 -5.32 2.34
CA VAL A 33 -3.77 -4.10 1.56
C VAL A 33 -2.74 -4.08 0.44
N PHE A 34 -3.22 -4.14 -0.78
CA PHE A 34 -2.46 -3.84 -1.99
C PHE A 34 -2.63 -2.36 -2.31
N GLY A 35 -1.59 -1.72 -2.79
CA GLY A 35 -1.63 -0.31 -3.15
C GLY A 35 -0.55 0.03 -4.15
N ALA A 36 -0.88 0.93 -5.05
CA ALA A 36 0.03 1.56 -5.98
C ALA A 36 -0.29 3.05 -6.04
N VAL A 37 0.73 3.87 -6.22
CA VAL A 37 0.61 5.32 -6.35
C VAL A 37 1.40 5.77 -7.56
N CYS A 38 0.82 6.68 -8.32
CA CYS A 38 1.52 7.45 -9.34
C CYS A 38 1.87 8.83 -8.72
N PRO A 39 3.14 9.06 -8.31
CA PRO A 39 3.52 10.29 -7.60
C PRO A 39 3.25 11.55 -8.41
N GLU A 40 3.51 11.51 -9.72
CA GLU A 40 3.34 12.63 -10.63
C GLU A 40 1.87 13.09 -10.74
N ARG A 41 0.93 12.15 -10.73
CA ARG A 41 -0.50 12.42 -10.94
C ARG A 41 -1.28 12.47 -9.63
N GLY A 42 -0.68 12.08 -8.51
CA GLY A 42 -1.38 11.89 -7.25
C GLY A 42 -2.48 10.82 -7.32
N ALA A 43 -2.45 9.98 -8.38
CA ALA A 43 -3.41 8.90 -8.56
C ALA A 43 -2.97 7.66 -7.78
N ALA A 44 -3.94 6.91 -7.26
CA ALA A 44 -3.65 5.71 -6.48
C ALA A 44 -4.70 4.62 -6.72
N ALA A 45 -4.24 3.37 -6.81
CA ALA A 45 -5.08 2.18 -6.87
C ALA A 45 -4.87 1.34 -5.61
N GLY A 46 -5.94 0.77 -5.04
CA GLY A 46 -5.82 -0.08 -3.86
C GLY A 46 -6.91 -1.10 -3.72
N LEU A 47 -6.55 -2.27 -3.19
CA LEU A 47 -7.48 -3.37 -2.87
C LEU A 47 -7.18 -3.93 -1.47
N VAL A 48 -8.23 -4.35 -0.78
CA VAL A 48 -8.11 -5.09 0.48
C VAL A 48 -8.54 -6.53 0.22
N LEU A 49 -7.61 -7.47 0.33
CA LEU A 49 -7.79 -8.85 -0.10
C LEU A 49 -7.37 -9.84 1.02
N PRO A 50 -7.98 -11.03 1.08
CA PRO A 50 -7.72 -11.98 2.16
C PRO A 50 -6.34 -12.65 2.10
N LEU A 51 -5.73 -12.70 0.92
CA LEU A 51 -4.47 -13.40 0.67
C LEU A 51 -3.53 -12.53 -0.16
N ALA A 52 -2.23 -12.80 -0.05
CA ALA A 52 -1.19 -12.25 -0.92
C ALA A 52 -0.65 -13.37 -1.81
N THR A 53 -1.23 -13.54 -2.98
CA THR A 53 -0.91 -14.56 -3.98
C THR A 53 -0.77 -13.93 -5.37
N ALA A 54 -0.31 -14.69 -6.36
CA ALA A 54 -0.24 -14.23 -7.74
C ALA A 54 -1.64 -13.86 -8.31
N GLU A 55 -2.69 -14.59 -7.90
CA GLU A 55 -4.06 -14.30 -8.28
C GLU A 55 -4.52 -12.94 -7.76
N THR A 56 -4.30 -12.67 -6.48
CA THR A 56 -4.68 -11.39 -5.86
C THR A 56 -3.81 -10.23 -6.37
N MET A 57 -2.55 -10.49 -6.70
CA MET A 57 -1.70 -9.51 -7.37
C MET A 57 -2.19 -9.20 -8.80
N ALA A 58 -2.65 -10.21 -9.55
CA ALA A 58 -3.24 -10.00 -10.87
C ALA A 58 -4.49 -9.10 -10.80
N LEU A 59 -5.37 -9.31 -9.82
CA LEU A 59 -6.52 -8.42 -9.59
C LEU A 59 -6.08 -6.97 -9.31
N HIS A 60 -5.01 -6.81 -8.55
CA HIS A 60 -4.47 -5.47 -8.27
C HIS A 60 -3.87 -4.82 -9.54
N LEU A 61 -3.18 -5.58 -10.38
CA LEU A 61 -2.69 -5.08 -11.67
C LEU A 61 -3.84 -4.69 -12.61
N GLU A 62 -4.93 -5.45 -12.64
CA GLU A 62 -6.13 -5.07 -13.37
C GLU A 62 -6.73 -3.76 -12.88
N GLU A 63 -6.77 -3.54 -11.55
CA GLU A 63 -7.25 -2.29 -10.97
C GLU A 63 -6.36 -1.11 -11.35
N ILE A 64 -5.03 -1.27 -11.32
CA ILE A 64 -4.09 -0.26 -11.81
C ILE A 64 -4.34 0.02 -13.29
N SER A 65 -4.47 -1.03 -14.10
CA SER A 65 -4.69 -0.93 -15.55
C SER A 65 -5.92 -0.09 -15.90
N ARG A 66 -7.01 -0.21 -15.16
CA ARG A 66 -8.25 0.57 -15.36
C ARG A 66 -8.07 2.06 -15.13
N GLN A 67 -7.05 2.46 -14.36
CA GLN A 67 -6.76 3.86 -14.05
C GLN A 67 -5.72 4.48 -14.99
N VAL A 68 -5.10 3.68 -15.85
CA VAL A 68 -4.19 4.15 -16.89
C VAL A 68 -5.01 4.73 -18.05
N ALA A 69 -4.63 5.91 -18.53
CA ALA A 69 -5.32 6.53 -19.66
C ALA A 69 -5.27 5.62 -20.91
N PRO A 70 -6.27 5.69 -21.81
CA PRO A 70 -6.39 4.78 -22.96
C PRO A 70 -5.13 4.70 -23.85
N ASP A 71 -4.45 5.83 -24.04
CA ASP A 71 -3.27 5.93 -24.91
C ASP A 71 -1.95 5.93 -24.11
N ALA A 72 -1.99 5.54 -22.83
CA ALA A 72 -0.83 5.53 -21.97
C ALA A 72 -0.40 4.09 -21.61
N HIS A 73 0.86 3.96 -21.24
CA HIS A 73 1.44 2.75 -20.70
C HIS A 73 2.08 3.04 -19.36
N ALA A 74 1.74 2.27 -18.32
CA ALA A 74 2.32 2.46 -17.00
C ALA A 74 3.41 1.44 -16.70
N VAL A 75 4.50 1.90 -16.09
CA VAL A 75 5.54 1.06 -15.52
C VAL A 75 5.28 0.93 -14.02
N VAL A 76 4.94 -0.28 -13.59
CA VAL A 76 4.71 -0.58 -12.17
C VAL A 76 6.01 -1.04 -11.54
N VAL A 77 6.55 -0.21 -10.67
CA VAL A 77 7.74 -0.54 -9.87
C VAL A 77 7.30 -1.31 -8.62
N LEU A 78 7.93 -2.45 -8.35
CA LEU A 78 7.53 -3.35 -7.26
C LEU A 78 8.74 -4.07 -6.66
N ASP A 79 8.61 -4.51 -5.40
CA ASP A 79 9.60 -5.36 -4.78
C ASP A 79 9.59 -6.80 -5.36
N GLN A 80 10.56 -7.61 -4.98
CA GLN A 80 10.68 -8.99 -5.44
C GLN A 80 9.97 -10.00 -4.51
N ALA A 81 8.81 -9.65 -3.92
CA ALA A 81 8.01 -10.64 -3.21
C ALA A 81 7.66 -11.83 -4.14
N GLY A 82 7.60 -13.05 -3.60
CA GLY A 82 7.47 -14.26 -4.41
C GLY A 82 6.25 -14.28 -5.36
N TYR A 83 5.17 -13.62 -4.99
CA TYR A 83 3.96 -13.46 -5.80
C TYR A 83 4.03 -12.30 -6.83
N HIS A 84 5.10 -11.51 -6.83
CA HIS A 84 5.41 -10.49 -7.84
C HIS A 84 6.25 -11.03 -9.00
N GLY A 85 6.78 -12.24 -8.89
CA GLY A 85 7.71 -12.81 -9.86
C GLY A 85 7.08 -12.99 -11.25
N ALA A 86 7.87 -12.78 -12.31
CA ALA A 86 7.43 -12.88 -13.70
C ALA A 86 6.79 -14.26 -14.03
N LYS A 87 7.29 -15.36 -13.44
CA LYS A 87 6.71 -16.69 -13.58
C LYS A 87 5.32 -16.81 -12.94
N ALA A 88 5.14 -16.20 -11.77
CA ALA A 88 3.87 -16.25 -11.04
C ALA A 88 2.77 -15.43 -11.73
N LEU A 89 3.17 -14.35 -12.42
CA LEU A 89 2.28 -13.42 -13.12
C LEU A 89 2.23 -13.66 -14.65
N ALA A 90 2.83 -14.73 -15.15
CA ALA A 90 2.84 -15.03 -16.58
C ALA A 90 1.41 -15.07 -17.16
N GLY A 91 1.17 -14.30 -18.23
CA GLY A 91 -0.13 -14.19 -18.88
C GLY A 91 -1.22 -13.45 -18.08
N ARG A 92 -0.85 -12.82 -16.95
CA ARG A 92 -1.78 -12.08 -16.06
C ARG A 92 -1.51 -10.58 -16.00
N ILE A 93 -0.50 -10.10 -16.72
CA ILE A 93 -0.15 -8.68 -16.74
C ILE A 93 -0.96 -8.02 -17.87
N PRO A 94 -1.77 -6.99 -17.55
CA PRO A 94 -2.49 -6.21 -18.56
C PRO A 94 -1.55 -5.62 -19.62
N ALA A 95 -2.03 -5.51 -20.86
CA ALA A 95 -1.22 -5.08 -22.01
C ALA A 95 -0.66 -3.64 -21.89
N ASN A 96 -1.36 -2.78 -21.12
CA ASN A 96 -0.95 -1.40 -20.86
C ASN A 96 -0.06 -1.24 -19.63
N LEU A 97 0.46 -2.35 -19.07
CA LEU A 97 1.38 -2.33 -17.95
C LEU A 97 2.69 -3.06 -18.25
N SER A 98 3.78 -2.57 -17.69
CA SER A 98 5.05 -3.28 -17.57
C SER A 98 5.48 -3.31 -16.12
N LEU A 99 6.12 -4.41 -15.70
CA LEU A 99 6.64 -4.55 -14.33
C LEU A 99 8.13 -4.27 -14.31
N LEU A 100 8.57 -3.43 -13.37
CA LEU A 100 9.98 -3.14 -13.11
C LEU A 100 10.32 -3.55 -11.68
N PRO A 101 10.99 -4.69 -11.48
CA PRO A 101 11.37 -5.10 -10.14
C PRO A 101 12.48 -4.21 -9.57
N LEU A 102 12.32 -3.77 -8.33
CA LEU A 102 13.39 -3.13 -7.56
C LEU A 102 14.52 -4.12 -7.28
N PRO A 103 15.75 -3.65 -6.99
CA PRO A 103 16.79 -4.51 -6.49
C PRO A 103 16.34 -5.31 -5.26
N PRO A 104 16.85 -6.53 -5.06
CA PRO A 104 16.51 -7.31 -3.86
C PRO A 104 16.97 -6.58 -2.60
N TYR A 105 16.18 -6.73 -1.52
CA TYR A 105 16.47 -6.16 -0.19
C TYR A 105 16.64 -4.64 -0.15
N SER A 106 15.93 -3.90 -1.02
CA SER A 106 16.00 -2.43 -1.11
C SER A 106 14.65 -1.76 -0.80
N PRO A 107 14.09 -1.93 0.41
CA PRO A 107 12.83 -1.32 0.79
C PRO A 107 12.88 0.21 0.80
N GLU A 108 14.06 0.80 1.00
CA GLU A 108 14.29 2.25 0.95
C GLU A 108 14.06 2.85 -0.44
N LEU A 109 14.08 2.03 -1.48
CA LEU A 109 13.74 2.45 -2.84
C LEU A 109 12.24 2.35 -3.13
N ASN A 110 11.44 1.74 -2.24
CA ASN A 110 10.02 1.56 -2.47
C ASN A 110 9.21 2.65 -1.75
N PRO A 111 8.68 3.66 -2.47
CA PRO A 111 7.87 4.73 -1.84
C PRO A 111 6.67 4.20 -1.05
N MET A 112 6.14 3.04 -1.43
CA MET A 112 5.01 2.44 -0.74
C MET A 112 5.29 2.07 0.71
N GLU A 113 6.56 1.87 1.10
CA GLU A 113 6.89 1.60 2.51
C GLU A 113 6.58 2.81 3.42
N LEU A 114 6.81 4.05 2.93
CA LEU A 114 6.42 5.26 3.66
C LEU A 114 4.89 5.39 3.75
N VAL A 115 4.18 5.05 2.68
CA VAL A 115 2.71 5.01 2.67
C VAL A 115 2.19 4.00 3.70
N TRP A 116 2.78 2.79 3.74
CA TRP A 116 2.40 1.76 4.72
C TRP A 116 2.72 2.17 6.15
N GLU A 117 3.84 2.83 6.38
CA GLU A 117 4.17 3.33 7.72
C GLU A 117 3.19 4.42 8.15
N ASP A 118 2.86 5.35 7.28
CA ASP A 118 1.94 6.43 7.57
C ASP A 118 0.52 5.92 7.88
N LEU A 119 -0.03 5.00 7.09
CA LEU A 119 -1.31 4.34 7.36
C LEU A 119 -1.31 3.59 8.69
N ARG A 120 -0.25 2.80 8.97
CA ARG A 120 -0.13 2.09 10.24
C ARG A 120 -0.09 3.04 11.42
N ARG A 121 0.59 4.17 11.29
CA ARG A 121 0.80 5.14 12.37
C ARG A 121 -0.43 5.98 12.64
N ARG A 122 -1.07 6.50 11.60
CA ARG A 122 -2.12 7.51 11.74
C ARG A 122 -3.52 6.90 11.81
N ASP A 123 -3.77 5.87 11.02
CA ASP A 123 -5.14 5.40 10.79
C ASP A 123 -5.42 4.02 11.40
N LEU A 124 -4.40 3.17 11.59
CA LEU A 124 -4.56 1.79 12.04
C LEU A 124 -3.93 1.48 13.40
N ALA A 125 -3.10 2.37 13.96
CA ALA A 125 -2.50 2.16 15.27
C ALA A 125 -3.48 2.34 16.41
N ASN A 126 -3.19 1.68 17.55
CA ASN A 126 -3.92 1.82 18.83
C ASN A 126 -5.44 1.53 18.68
N ARG A 127 -5.82 0.67 17.76
CA ARG A 127 -7.21 0.26 17.53
C ARG A 127 -7.40 -1.19 17.94
N VAL A 128 -8.58 -1.49 18.43
CA VAL A 128 -9.08 -2.84 18.67
C VAL A 128 -10.13 -3.13 17.63
N PHE A 129 -10.04 -4.30 17.03
CA PHE A 129 -11.00 -4.78 16.05
C PHE A 129 -11.68 -6.03 16.60
N ALA A 130 -13.00 -6.01 16.66
CA ALA A 130 -13.80 -7.13 17.17
C ALA A 130 -13.68 -8.34 16.23
N ASP A 131 -13.66 -8.09 14.93
CA ASP A 131 -13.56 -9.14 13.91
C ASP A 131 -12.74 -8.71 12.68
N LEU A 132 -12.64 -9.60 11.69
CA LEU A 132 -11.92 -9.34 10.44
C LEU A 132 -12.65 -8.31 9.57
N GLY A 133 -13.98 -8.23 9.64
CA GLY A 133 -14.77 -7.25 8.90
C GLY A 133 -14.38 -5.83 9.32
N GLU A 134 -14.28 -5.57 10.62
CA GLU A 134 -13.81 -4.26 11.13
C GLU A 134 -12.39 -3.92 10.68
N VAL A 135 -11.48 -4.93 10.58
CA VAL A 135 -10.13 -4.71 10.04
C VAL A 135 -10.19 -4.28 8.58
N ILE A 136 -10.98 -4.99 7.76
CA ILE A 136 -11.16 -4.69 6.34
C ILE A 136 -11.73 -3.28 6.16
N ASP A 137 -12.80 -2.95 6.87
CA ASP A 137 -13.44 -1.64 6.83
C ASP A 137 -12.48 -0.51 7.25
N ALA A 138 -11.68 -0.75 8.29
CA ALA A 138 -10.68 0.21 8.73
C ALA A 138 -9.59 0.43 7.66
N CYS A 139 -9.14 -0.64 6.99
CA CYS A 139 -8.19 -0.55 5.90
C CYS A 139 -8.76 0.21 4.71
N CYS A 140 -10.01 -0.09 4.30
CA CYS A 140 -10.69 0.62 3.22
C CYS A 140 -10.84 2.11 3.53
N ARG A 141 -11.33 2.46 4.72
CA ARG A 141 -11.45 3.86 5.14
C ARG A 141 -10.11 4.59 5.20
N ALA A 142 -9.08 3.93 5.74
CA ALA A 142 -7.73 4.50 5.83
C ALA A 142 -7.15 4.79 4.45
N TRP A 143 -7.30 3.85 3.52
CA TRP A 143 -6.85 4.01 2.13
C TRP A 143 -7.61 5.12 1.42
N THR A 144 -8.94 5.11 1.45
CA THR A 144 -9.78 6.15 0.83
C THR A 144 -9.45 7.54 1.35
N LYS A 145 -9.27 7.67 2.67
CA LYS A 145 -8.89 8.94 3.29
C LYS A 145 -7.51 9.42 2.82
N LEU A 146 -6.54 8.51 2.71
CA LEU A 146 -5.20 8.85 2.25
C LEU A 146 -5.21 9.31 0.79
N VAL A 147 -5.92 8.58 -0.08
CA VAL A 147 -6.02 8.92 -1.51
C VAL A 147 -6.73 10.25 -1.75
N ALA A 148 -7.72 10.56 -0.93
CA ALA A 148 -8.41 11.85 -0.98
C ALA A 148 -7.54 13.04 -0.49
N ASP A 149 -6.47 12.78 0.26
CA ASP A 149 -5.56 13.78 0.81
C ASP A 149 -4.24 13.79 0.01
N THR A 150 -4.25 14.45 -1.14
CA THR A 150 -3.07 14.57 -2.01
C THR A 150 -1.91 15.30 -1.33
N ALA A 151 -2.20 16.27 -0.46
CA ALA A 151 -1.19 16.98 0.32
C ALA A 151 -0.44 16.05 1.30
N ARG A 152 -1.09 14.98 1.74
CA ARG A 152 -0.49 13.93 2.56
C ARG A 152 0.20 12.86 1.69
N LEU A 153 -0.42 12.45 0.58
CA LEU A 153 0.03 11.34 -0.25
C LEU A 153 1.29 11.67 -1.05
N VAL A 154 1.29 12.81 -1.74
CA VAL A 154 2.38 13.18 -2.65
C VAL A 154 3.74 13.24 -1.96
N PRO A 155 3.92 13.90 -0.79
CA PRO A 155 5.22 13.91 -0.11
C PRO A 155 5.74 12.53 0.34
N LEU A 156 4.84 11.55 0.57
CA LEU A 156 5.23 10.18 0.94
C LEU A 156 5.81 9.40 -0.24
N THR A 157 5.50 9.81 -1.46
CA THR A 157 5.84 9.07 -2.69
C THR A 157 6.75 9.84 -3.63
N ASP A 158 7.14 11.06 -3.26
CA ASP A 158 7.99 11.96 -4.07
C ASP A 158 9.47 11.58 -3.97
N PHE A 159 9.84 10.54 -4.71
CA PHE A 159 11.22 10.09 -4.83
C PHE A 159 11.84 10.62 -6.12
N ALA A 160 13.05 11.19 -6.04
CA ALA A 160 13.73 11.82 -7.17
C ALA A 160 13.90 10.86 -8.37
N TRP A 161 14.17 9.58 -8.12
CA TRP A 161 14.36 8.57 -9.17
C TRP A 161 13.02 8.17 -9.86
N ALA A 162 11.89 8.39 -9.20
CA ALA A 162 10.56 8.06 -9.74
C ALA A 162 9.93 9.19 -10.55
N ARG A 163 10.59 10.34 -10.63
CA ARG A 163 10.14 11.46 -11.46
C ARG A 163 10.56 11.24 -12.92
N PRO A 164 9.69 11.53 -13.90
CA PRO A 164 10.10 11.50 -15.30
C PRO A 164 11.24 12.51 -15.51
N ASN A 165 12.23 12.12 -16.28
CA ASN A 165 13.35 12.99 -16.61
C ASN A 165 12.86 14.08 -17.59
N PRO A 166 12.94 15.39 -17.29
CA PRO A 166 12.41 16.44 -18.15
C PRO A 166 13.19 16.62 -19.48
N THR A 167 14.17 15.78 -19.77
CA THR A 167 15.12 15.94 -20.88
C THR A 167 14.89 15.02 -22.07
N THR A 168 13.68 14.54 -22.30
CA THR A 168 13.34 13.82 -23.57
C THR A 168 12.07 14.42 -24.18
N SER A 169 12.22 15.61 -24.70
CA SER A 169 11.33 16.18 -25.74
C SER A 169 12.09 16.29 -27.04
#